data_ed76529ce21f5fd34d9ab2184be9e8d5
#
_entry.id   ed76529ce21f5fd34d9ab2184be9e8d5
#
_cell.length_a   1.000
_cell.length_b   1.000
_cell.length_c   1.000
_cell.angle_alpha   90.00
_cell.angle_beta   90.00
_cell.angle_gamma   90.00
#
_symmetry.space_group_name_H-M   'P 1'
#
loop_
_entity.id
_entity.type
_entity.pdbx_description
1 polymer ?
#
loop_
_entity_poly.entity_id
_entity_poly.type
_entity_poly.pdbx_seq_one_letter_code
_entity_poly.pdbx_strand_id
1 'polypeptide(L)'
;QKMEKFKSFCKKQIVFVVALFASLLSLILSPPTGERFISLDWRTLFTLFMLLLVLEGFKKEKMFYPFFCLTDRFKTLKGLTYFLVGVVFFLAPFITNDVSLVTFVPLTIIIFKGIKKEKYLLQTVILENIAAISGAFLTPFGNPQNLFIYTNTKVSPSSFILHMLPMWSMGLLGLFVAVNFIYRKNPKEPIYTNERIEHDAPDPQNRG
;
A
#
# COMPACT_ATOMS: atom_id res chain seq x y z
N GLN A 1 -4.24 34.83 -6.76
CA GLN A 1 -5.01 33.65 -6.29
C GLN A 1 -4.74 32.38 -7.10
N LYS A 2 -4.70 32.42 -8.47
CA LYS A 2 -4.34 31.25 -9.32
C LYS A 2 -2.86 30.84 -9.16
N MET A 3 -1.96 31.79 -9.04
CA MET A 3 -0.52 31.57 -8.95
C MET A 3 -0.10 30.97 -7.59
N GLU A 4 -0.78 31.33 -6.51
CA GLU A 4 -0.57 30.73 -5.19
C GLU A 4 -1.08 29.27 -5.10
N LYS A 5 -2.24 28.99 -5.71
CA LYS A 5 -2.75 27.63 -5.84
C LYS A 5 -1.79 26.74 -6.64
N PHE A 6 -1.21 27.27 -7.71
CA PHE A 6 -0.22 26.56 -8.53
C PHE A 6 1.09 26.30 -7.76
N LYS A 7 1.61 27.30 -7.04
CA LYS A 7 2.79 27.14 -6.18
C LYS A 7 2.54 26.12 -5.06
N SER A 8 1.35 26.14 -4.45
CA SER A 8 0.95 25.16 -3.44
C SER A 8 0.84 23.76 -4.01
N PHE A 9 0.28 23.62 -5.22
CA PHE A 9 0.22 22.34 -5.94
C PHE A 9 1.61 21.79 -6.25
N CYS A 10 2.50 22.62 -6.82
CA CYS A 10 3.88 22.25 -7.12
C CYS A 10 4.66 21.82 -5.87
N LYS A 11 4.44 22.52 -4.74
CA LYS A 11 5.09 22.18 -3.46
C LYS A 11 4.56 20.89 -2.83
N LYS A 12 3.28 20.58 -3.06
CA LYS A 12 2.62 19.35 -2.57
C LYS A 12 2.95 18.13 -3.46
N GLN A 13 3.23 18.35 -4.75
CA GLN A 13 3.48 17.32 -5.75
C GLN A 13 4.87 17.46 -6.38
N ILE A 14 5.90 17.73 -5.56
CA ILE A 14 7.27 17.98 -6.03
C ILE A 14 7.79 16.86 -6.93
N VAL A 15 7.54 15.59 -6.57
CA VAL A 15 7.98 14.42 -7.33
C VAL A 15 7.34 14.41 -8.73
N PHE A 16 6.04 14.71 -8.81
CA PHE A 16 5.34 14.81 -10.10
C PHE A 16 5.88 15.92 -10.99
N VAL A 17 6.14 17.10 -10.41
CA VAL A 17 6.68 18.26 -11.16
C VAL A 17 8.09 17.98 -11.68
N VAL A 18 8.95 17.37 -10.85
CA VAL A 18 10.31 16.98 -11.25
C VAL A 18 10.27 15.91 -12.36
N ALA A 19 9.41 14.88 -12.21
CA ALA A 19 9.24 13.84 -13.21
C ALA A 19 8.71 14.40 -14.54
N LEU A 20 7.75 15.31 -14.48
CA LEU A 20 7.21 15.98 -15.68
C LEU A 20 8.28 16.81 -16.37
N PHE A 21 9.07 17.58 -15.61
CA PHE A 21 10.17 18.39 -16.17
C PHE A 21 11.25 17.50 -16.80
N ALA A 22 11.67 16.45 -16.11
CA ALA A 22 12.64 15.48 -16.63
C ALA A 22 12.13 14.77 -17.88
N SER A 23 10.83 14.43 -17.93
CA SER A 23 10.18 13.84 -19.10
C SER A 23 10.20 14.81 -20.30
N LEU A 24 9.84 16.08 -20.10
CA LEU A 24 9.90 17.10 -21.15
C LEU A 24 11.32 17.33 -21.65
N LEU A 25 12.28 17.38 -20.75
CA LEU A 25 13.70 17.52 -21.10
C LEU A 25 14.19 16.32 -21.94
N SER A 26 13.79 15.10 -21.55
CA SER A 26 14.09 13.89 -22.29
C SER A 26 13.51 13.89 -23.71
N LEU A 27 12.29 14.42 -23.89
CA LEU A 27 11.66 14.57 -25.21
C LEU A 27 12.45 15.53 -26.13
N ILE A 28 13.06 16.58 -25.57
CA ILE A 28 13.89 17.54 -26.33
C ILE A 28 15.22 16.89 -26.69
N LEU A 29 15.85 16.17 -25.75
CA LEU A 29 17.18 15.56 -25.96
C LEU A 29 17.13 14.31 -26.84
N SER A 30 16.02 13.57 -26.81
CA SER A 30 15.80 12.33 -27.55
C SER A 30 14.37 12.27 -28.05
N PRO A 31 14.06 12.93 -29.19
CA PRO A 31 12.71 12.97 -29.72
C PRO A 31 12.22 11.54 -30.01
N PRO A 32 10.95 11.24 -29.70
CA PRO A 32 10.38 9.92 -29.92
C PRO A 32 10.33 9.64 -31.43
N THR A 33 11.11 8.67 -31.87
CA THR A 33 10.94 8.07 -33.19
C THR A 33 9.73 7.14 -33.16
N GLY A 34 9.00 7.00 -34.28
CA GLY A 34 7.82 6.14 -34.36
C GLY A 34 8.08 4.70 -33.88
N GLU A 35 9.28 4.17 -34.12
CA GLU A 35 9.70 2.85 -33.66
C GLU A 35 9.76 2.74 -32.12
N ARG A 36 10.21 3.78 -31.42
CA ARG A 36 10.27 3.80 -29.96
C ARG A 36 8.87 3.89 -29.34
N PHE A 37 7.93 4.54 -30.01
CA PHE A 37 6.55 4.63 -29.57
C PHE A 37 5.84 3.28 -29.71
N ILE A 38 6.16 2.52 -30.76
CA ILE A 38 5.64 1.16 -30.97
C ILE A 38 6.29 0.15 -30.01
N SER A 39 7.56 0.36 -29.62
CA SER A 39 8.27 -0.51 -28.67
C SER A 39 7.83 -0.37 -27.22
N LEU A 40 7.00 0.64 -26.88
CA LEU A 40 6.39 0.75 -25.55
C LEU A 40 5.42 -0.41 -25.32
N ASP A 41 5.51 -1.03 -24.14
CA ASP A 41 4.57 -2.07 -23.73
C ASP A 41 3.22 -1.46 -23.34
N TRP A 42 2.46 -1.06 -24.37
CA TRP A 42 1.12 -0.48 -24.22
C TRP A 42 0.15 -1.41 -23.49
N ARG A 43 0.34 -2.72 -23.64
CA ARG A 43 -0.49 -3.72 -22.97
C ARG A 43 -0.32 -3.64 -21.46
N THR A 44 0.90 -3.61 -20.97
CA THR A 44 1.19 -3.48 -19.53
C THR A 44 0.70 -2.14 -18.99
N LEU A 45 0.96 -1.02 -19.69
CA LEU A 45 0.50 0.30 -19.27
C LEU A 45 -1.05 0.37 -19.17
N PHE A 46 -1.75 -0.17 -20.15
CA PHE A 46 -3.22 -0.17 -20.15
C PHE A 46 -3.77 -1.07 -19.04
N THR A 47 -3.18 -2.24 -18.83
CA THR A 47 -3.57 -3.15 -17.74
C THR A 47 -3.37 -2.49 -16.37
N LEU A 48 -2.24 -1.80 -16.16
CA LEU A 48 -1.99 -1.05 -14.93
C LEU A 48 -3.00 0.09 -14.74
N PHE A 49 -3.31 0.83 -15.79
CA PHE A 49 -4.29 1.92 -15.73
C PHE A 49 -5.68 1.39 -15.33
N MET A 50 -6.13 0.31 -15.96
CA MET A 50 -7.41 -0.33 -15.64
C MET A 50 -7.42 -0.88 -14.20
N LEU A 51 -6.32 -1.51 -13.76
CA LEU A 51 -6.18 -1.99 -12.39
C LEU A 51 -6.34 -0.83 -11.38
N LEU A 52 -5.63 0.28 -11.59
CA LEU A 52 -5.70 1.45 -10.71
C LEU A 52 -7.10 2.06 -10.68
N LEU A 53 -7.83 2.09 -11.82
CA LEU A 53 -9.21 2.56 -11.89
C LEU A 53 -10.16 1.71 -11.04
N VAL A 54 -10.07 0.39 -11.16
CA VAL A 54 -10.89 -0.55 -10.38
C VAL A 54 -10.60 -0.42 -8.89
N LEU A 55 -9.32 -0.31 -8.52
CA LEU A 55 -8.90 -0.18 -7.13
C LEU A 55 -9.34 1.15 -6.49
N GLU A 56 -9.31 2.26 -7.25
CA GLU A 56 -9.85 3.53 -6.77
C GLU A 56 -11.37 3.46 -6.55
N GLY A 57 -12.09 2.68 -7.37
CA GLY A 57 -13.50 2.34 -7.14
C GLY A 57 -13.71 1.63 -5.80
N PHE A 58 -12.95 0.58 -5.52
CA PHE A 58 -13.03 -0.15 -4.24
C PHE A 58 -12.73 0.71 -3.03
N LYS A 59 -11.78 1.64 -3.15
CA LYS A 59 -11.45 2.60 -2.09
C LYS A 59 -12.60 3.56 -1.80
N LYS A 60 -13.29 4.07 -2.84
CA LYS A 60 -14.46 4.95 -2.68
C LYS A 60 -15.62 4.24 -1.97
N GLU A 61 -15.85 2.97 -2.27
CA GLU A 61 -16.92 2.16 -1.66
C GLU A 61 -16.62 1.72 -0.22
N LYS A 62 -15.53 2.21 0.39
CA LYS A 62 -15.14 1.89 1.78
C LYS A 62 -15.11 0.38 2.06
N MET A 63 -14.74 -0.44 1.07
CA MET A 63 -14.71 -1.90 1.21
C MET A 63 -13.76 -2.39 2.32
N PHE A 64 -12.85 -1.54 2.78
CA PHE A 64 -11.90 -1.84 3.84
C PHE A 64 -12.41 -1.52 5.25
N TYR A 65 -13.63 -0.95 5.37
CA TYR A 65 -14.25 -0.61 6.66
C TYR A 65 -14.39 -1.80 7.64
N PRO A 66 -14.69 -3.04 7.21
CA PRO A 66 -14.78 -4.17 8.12
C PRO A 66 -13.48 -4.44 8.89
N PHE A 67 -12.32 -4.10 8.32
CA PHE A 67 -11.03 -4.25 9.01
C PHE A 67 -10.87 -3.29 10.19
N PHE A 68 -11.54 -2.14 10.16
CA PHE A 68 -11.61 -1.22 11.29
C PHE A 68 -12.27 -1.84 12.51
N CYS A 69 -13.43 -2.45 12.32
CA CYS A 69 -14.18 -3.07 13.41
C CYS A 69 -13.42 -4.25 14.04
N LEU A 70 -12.50 -4.87 13.27
CA LEU A 70 -11.72 -6.00 13.76
C LEU A 70 -10.59 -5.56 14.71
N THR A 71 -10.13 -4.31 14.62
CA THR A 71 -9.05 -3.79 15.49
C THR A 71 -9.44 -3.70 16.95
N ASP A 72 -10.71 -3.49 17.27
CA ASP A 72 -11.24 -3.41 18.63
C ASP A 72 -11.10 -4.74 19.41
N ARG A 73 -10.81 -5.83 18.70
CA ARG A 73 -10.68 -7.17 19.29
C ARG A 73 -9.32 -7.41 19.94
N PHE A 74 -8.33 -6.57 19.64
CA PHE A 74 -6.97 -6.74 20.12
C PHE A 74 -6.74 -6.03 21.46
N LYS A 75 -6.33 -6.79 22.47
CA LYS A 75 -6.03 -6.28 23.82
C LYS A 75 -4.58 -5.87 23.99
N THR A 76 -3.69 -6.29 23.09
CA THR A 76 -2.24 -6.02 23.17
C THR A 76 -1.75 -5.31 21.92
N LEU A 77 -0.83 -4.36 22.12
CA LEU A 77 -0.24 -3.59 21.03
C LEU A 77 0.51 -4.48 20.01
N LYS A 78 1.20 -5.51 20.51
CA LYS A 78 1.87 -6.51 19.67
C LYS A 78 0.88 -7.26 18.78
N GLY A 79 -0.25 -7.70 19.35
CA GLY A 79 -1.31 -8.39 18.59
C GLY A 79 -1.93 -7.50 17.52
N LEU A 80 -2.19 -6.23 17.84
CA LEU A 80 -2.68 -5.25 16.88
C LEU A 80 -1.69 -5.03 15.73
N THR A 81 -0.39 -4.89 16.03
CA THR A 81 0.65 -4.75 14.99
C THR A 81 0.72 -5.99 14.10
N TYR A 82 0.68 -7.19 14.67
CA TYR A 82 0.62 -8.43 13.87
C TYR A 82 -0.59 -8.47 12.95
N PHE A 83 -1.74 -8.03 13.44
CA PHE A 83 -2.95 -7.98 12.63
C PHE A 83 -2.81 -7.00 11.47
N LEU A 84 -2.41 -5.75 11.73
CA LEU A 84 -2.27 -4.72 10.70
C LEU A 84 -1.24 -5.11 9.64
N VAL A 85 -0.05 -5.53 10.07
CA VAL A 85 1.03 -5.99 9.18
C VAL A 85 0.61 -7.24 8.41
N GLY A 86 -0.05 -8.19 9.07
CA GLY A 86 -0.55 -9.41 8.45
C GLY A 86 -1.62 -9.14 7.40
N VAL A 87 -2.60 -8.28 7.70
CA VAL A 87 -3.63 -7.90 6.73
C VAL A 87 -3.01 -7.26 5.50
N VAL A 88 -2.08 -6.33 5.67
CA VAL A 88 -1.37 -5.70 4.55
C VAL A 88 -0.62 -6.75 3.72
N PHE A 89 0.12 -7.66 4.38
CA PHE A 89 0.90 -8.71 3.71
C PHE A 89 0.03 -9.65 2.87
N PHE A 90 -1.10 -10.12 3.41
CA PHE A 90 -1.98 -11.07 2.72
C PHE A 90 -2.89 -10.41 1.68
N LEU A 91 -3.20 -9.13 1.81
CA LEU A 91 -4.01 -8.41 0.83
C LEU A 91 -3.18 -7.86 -0.34
N ALA A 92 -1.93 -7.48 -0.11
CA ALA A 92 -1.06 -6.90 -1.14
C ALA A 92 -0.97 -7.72 -2.45
N PRO A 93 -0.95 -9.07 -2.43
CA PRO A 93 -1.00 -9.87 -3.65
C PRO A 93 -2.24 -9.64 -4.53
N PHE A 94 -3.35 -9.19 -3.96
CA PHE A 94 -4.64 -9.03 -4.64
C PHE A 94 -4.97 -7.59 -5.00
N ILE A 95 -4.59 -6.64 -4.16
CA ILE A 95 -4.96 -5.23 -4.30
C ILE A 95 -3.77 -4.31 -4.63
N THR A 96 -2.61 -4.87 -4.86
CA THR A 96 -1.30 -4.22 -5.04
C THR A 96 -0.69 -3.63 -3.74
N ASN A 97 0.64 -3.50 -3.73
CA ASN A 97 1.37 -2.91 -2.62
C ASN A 97 0.96 -1.45 -2.35
N ASP A 98 0.82 -0.64 -3.40
CA ASP A 98 0.54 0.80 -3.27
C ASP A 98 -0.85 1.06 -2.69
N VAL A 99 -1.85 0.32 -3.17
CA VAL A 99 -3.23 0.45 -2.67
C VAL A 99 -3.34 -0.06 -1.24
N SER A 100 -2.64 -1.13 -0.89
CA SER A 100 -2.55 -1.63 0.49
C SER A 100 -2.04 -0.53 1.41
N LEU A 101 -0.93 0.13 1.06
CA LEU A 101 -0.34 1.19 1.88
C LEU A 101 -1.24 2.42 1.99
N VAL A 102 -1.78 2.91 0.88
CA VAL A 102 -2.68 4.09 0.89
C VAL A 102 -3.93 3.83 1.73
N THR A 103 -4.34 2.57 1.87
CA THR A 103 -5.52 2.19 2.65
C THR A 103 -5.18 1.99 4.13
N PHE A 104 -4.15 1.20 4.44
CA PHE A 104 -3.89 0.76 5.82
C PHE A 104 -3.00 1.70 6.61
N VAL A 105 -2.06 2.44 6.00
CA VAL A 105 -1.23 3.40 6.73
C VAL A 105 -2.04 4.52 7.39
N PRO A 106 -3.00 5.19 6.72
CA PRO A 106 -3.86 6.16 7.39
C PRO A 106 -4.67 5.55 8.54
N LEU A 107 -5.16 4.32 8.35
CA LEU A 107 -5.86 3.54 9.38
C LEU A 107 -4.96 3.34 10.61
N THR A 108 -3.74 2.86 10.41
CA THR A 108 -2.76 2.67 11.47
C THR A 108 -2.46 3.98 12.21
N ILE A 109 -2.32 5.09 11.49
CA ILE A 109 -2.11 6.42 12.11
C ILE A 109 -3.26 6.79 13.03
N ILE A 110 -4.51 6.63 12.58
CA ILE A 110 -5.70 6.95 13.37
C ILE A 110 -5.77 6.07 14.62
N ILE A 111 -5.57 4.77 14.48
CA ILE A 111 -5.61 3.81 15.60
C ILE A 111 -4.53 4.14 16.63
N PHE A 112 -3.26 4.29 16.20
CA PHE A 112 -2.14 4.52 17.14
C PHE A 112 -2.22 5.88 17.84
N LYS A 113 -2.76 6.92 17.19
CA LYS A 113 -3.08 8.20 17.82
C LYS A 113 -4.23 8.08 18.82
N GLY A 114 -5.29 7.36 18.46
CA GLY A 114 -6.45 7.13 19.33
C GLY A 114 -6.09 6.42 20.63
N ILE A 115 -5.19 5.42 20.57
CA ILE A 115 -4.72 4.69 21.75
C ILE A 115 -3.52 5.36 22.45
N LYS A 116 -3.07 6.55 22.00
CA LYS A 116 -1.92 7.31 22.55
C LYS A 116 -0.60 6.51 22.58
N LYS A 117 -0.36 5.70 21.54
CA LYS A 117 0.85 4.85 21.38
C LYS A 117 1.70 5.27 20.16
N GLU A 118 1.80 6.56 19.92
CA GLU A 118 2.53 7.13 18.77
C GLU A 118 4.01 6.72 18.69
N LYS A 119 4.60 6.35 19.81
CA LYS A 119 6.00 5.84 19.87
C LYS A 119 6.22 4.64 18.94
N TYR A 120 5.23 3.79 18.77
CA TYR A 120 5.31 2.58 17.94
C TYR A 120 4.75 2.78 16.52
N LEU A 121 4.17 3.96 16.23
CA LEU A 121 3.55 4.26 14.95
C LEU A 121 4.53 4.13 13.78
N LEU A 122 5.68 4.80 13.87
CA LEU A 122 6.69 4.79 12.80
C LEU A 122 7.17 3.37 12.50
N GLN A 123 7.42 2.58 13.54
CA GLN A 123 7.88 1.20 13.40
C GLN A 123 6.81 0.32 12.74
N THR A 124 5.54 0.49 13.11
CA THR A 124 4.43 -0.25 12.51
C THR A 124 4.24 0.12 11.04
N VAL A 125 4.29 1.40 10.70
CA VAL A 125 4.19 1.86 9.30
C VAL A 125 5.36 1.34 8.44
N ILE A 126 6.57 1.29 8.98
CA ILE A 126 7.72 0.68 8.28
C ILE A 126 7.47 -0.81 8.03
N LEU A 127 6.95 -1.53 9.02
CA LEU A 127 6.61 -2.95 8.87
C LEU A 127 5.48 -3.17 7.86
N GLU A 128 4.47 -2.31 7.83
CA GLU A 128 3.41 -2.35 6.81
C GLU A 128 3.96 -2.12 5.40
N ASN A 129 4.94 -1.21 5.25
CA ASN A 129 5.60 -0.97 3.96
C ASN A 129 6.35 -2.23 3.49
N ILE A 130 7.13 -2.84 4.37
CA ILE A 130 7.83 -4.10 4.08
C ILE A 130 6.83 -5.23 3.78
N ALA A 131 5.72 -5.28 4.53
CA ALA A 131 4.65 -6.26 4.33
C ALA A 131 3.97 -6.10 2.98
N ALA A 132 3.64 -4.87 2.58
CA ALA A 132 3.03 -4.59 1.29
C ALA A 132 3.93 -5.03 0.13
N ILE A 133 5.22 -4.67 0.18
CA ILE A 133 6.19 -5.03 -0.87
C ILE A 133 6.38 -6.54 -0.92
N SER A 134 6.71 -7.18 0.22
CA SER A 134 6.99 -8.62 0.25
C SER A 134 5.76 -9.48 0.02
N GLY A 135 4.59 -9.04 0.47
CA GLY A 135 3.32 -9.70 0.19
C GLY A 135 2.97 -9.68 -1.30
N ALA A 136 3.15 -8.53 -1.96
CA ALA A 136 2.85 -8.33 -3.37
C ALA A 136 3.72 -9.20 -4.31
N PHE A 137 4.82 -9.80 -3.84
CA PHE A 137 5.65 -10.67 -4.67
C PHE A 137 4.94 -11.94 -5.14
N LEU A 138 3.91 -12.39 -4.45
CA LEU A 138 3.28 -13.68 -4.72
C LEU A 138 2.58 -13.74 -6.09
N THR A 139 1.98 -12.65 -6.54
CA THR A 139 1.17 -12.63 -7.77
C THR A 139 1.76 -11.75 -8.87
N PRO A 140 1.45 -12.05 -10.14
CA PRO A 140 1.90 -11.23 -11.26
C PRO A 140 1.40 -9.78 -11.20
N PHE A 141 0.24 -9.55 -10.60
CA PHE A 141 -0.41 -8.23 -10.52
C PHE A 141 -0.25 -7.52 -9.18
N GLY A 142 0.48 -8.13 -8.22
CA GLY A 142 0.74 -7.52 -6.91
C GLY A 142 1.56 -6.23 -6.99
N ASN A 143 2.39 -6.08 -8.02
CA ASN A 143 3.11 -4.85 -8.32
C ASN A 143 3.44 -4.74 -9.82
N PRO A 144 3.73 -3.52 -10.34
CA PRO A 144 4.07 -3.30 -11.74
C PRO A 144 5.27 -4.11 -12.22
N GLN A 145 6.26 -4.31 -11.37
CA GLN A 145 7.48 -5.03 -11.70
C GLN A 145 7.19 -6.52 -11.98
N ASN A 146 6.36 -7.14 -11.14
CA ASN A 146 5.92 -8.52 -11.34
C ASN A 146 5.12 -8.67 -12.64
N LEU A 147 4.23 -7.72 -12.91
CA LEU A 147 3.45 -7.73 -14.15
C LEU A 147 4.35 -7.66 -15.38
N PHE A 148 5.36 -6.79 -15.35
CA PHE A 148 6.35 -6.69 -16.43
C PHE A 148 7.12 -7.99 -16.63
N ILE A 149 7.63 -8.60 -15.55
CA ILE A 149 8.33 -9.88 -15.61
C ILE A 149 7.40 -10.97 -16.18
N TYR A 150 6.18 -11.04 -15.66
CA TYR A 150 5.20 -12.04 -16.08
C TYR A 150 4.84 -11.93 -17.56
N THR A 151 4.61 -10.73 -18.08
CA THR A 151 4.24 -10.51 -19.48
C THR A 151 5.38 -10.86 -20.43
N ASN A 152 6.64 -10.67 -20.01
CA ASN A 152 7.81 -10.95 -20.84
C ASN A 152 8.31 -12.39 -20.77
N THR A 153 8.02 -13.14 -19.69
CA THR A 153 8.54 -14.51 -19.50
C THR A 153 7.64 -15.60 -20.06
N LYS A 154 6.39 -15.29 -20.45
CA LYS A 154 5.39 -16.24 -20.98
C LYS A 154 5.15 -17.47 -20.08
N VAL A 155 5.45 -17.40 -18.79
CA VAL A 155 5.17 -18.46 -17.82
C VAL A 155 3.68 -18.51 -17.47
N SER A 156 3.18 -19.68 -17.04
CA SER A 156 1.81 -19.78 -16.53
C SER A 156 1.66 -19.08 -15.17
N PRO A 157 0.46 -18.59 -14.81
CA PRO A 157 0.24 -17.93 -13.51
C PRO A 157 0.61 -18.82 -12.33
N SER A 158 0.29 -20.11 -12.39
CA SER A 158 0.62 -21.07 -11.34
C SER A 158 2.13 -21.30 -11.19
N SER A 159 2.84 -21.37 -12.31
CA SER A 159 4.30 -21.47 -12.30
C SER A 159 4.95 -20.22 -11.70
N PHE A 160 4.45 -19.02 -12.04
CA PHE A 160 4.94 -17.79 -11.45
C PHE A 160 4.78 -17.78 -9.93
N ILE A 161 3.58 -18.10 -9.42
CA ILE A 161 3.30 -18.15 -7.99
C ILE A 161 4.22 -19.14 -7.28
N LEU A 162 4.41 -20.34 -7.86
CA LEU A 162 5.26 -21.37 -7.28
C LEU A 162 6.71 -20.92 -7.14
N HIS A 163 7.25 -20.22 -8.14
CA HIS A 163 8.61 -19.67 -8.10
C HIS A 163 8.77 -18.50 -7.11
N MET A 164 7.73 -17.70 -6.90
CA MET A 164 7.75 -16.59 -5.96
C MET A 164 7.46 -16.99 -4.50
N LEU A 165 6.90 -18.17 -4.29
CA LEU A 165 6.51 -18.68 -2.96
C LEU A 165 7.68 -18.70 -1.94
N PRO A 166 8.90 -19.14 -2.27
CA PRO A 166 10.01 -19.11 -1.32
C PRO A 166 10.36 -17.69 -0.86
N MET A 167 10.39 -16.72 -1.78
CA MET A 167 10.69 -15.32 -1.47
C MET A 167 9.58 -14.68 -0.62
N TRP A 168 8.33 -14.98 -0.95
CA TRP A 168 7.17 -14.57 -0.19
C TRP A 168 7.18 -15.13 1.24
N SER A 169 7.48 -16.42 1.41
CA SER A 169 7.57 -17.05 2.74
C SER A 169 8.72 -16.49 3.58
N MET A 170 9.86 -16.18 2.97
CA MET A 170 10.97 -15.48 3.65
C MET A 170 10.55 -14.09 4.13
N GLY A 171 9.77 -13.35 3.33
CA GLY A 171 9.19 -12.07 3.72
C GLY A 171 8.30 -12.19 4.95
N LEU A 172 7.41 -13.19 4.97
CA LEU A 172 6.55 -13.47 6.11
C LEU A 172 7.34 -13.80 7.39
N LEU A 173 8.36 -14.67 7.28
CA LEU A 173 9.24 -15.01 8.41
C LEU A 173 10.01 -13.79 8.90
N GLY A 174 10.55 -12.98 8.01
CA GLY A 174 11.24 -11.74 8.35
C GLY A 174 10.36 -10.77 9.12
N LEU A 175 9.10 -10.58 8.69
CA LEU A 175 8.12 -9.76 9.39
C LEU A 175 7.79 -10.31 10.78
N PHE A 176 7.61 -11.62 10.90
CA PHE A 176 7.38 -12.26 12.18
C PHE A 176 8.53 -12.01 13.15
N VAL A 177 9.78 -12.18 12.70
CA VAL A 177 10.96 -11.91 13.50
C VAL A 177 11.05 -10.43 13.87
N ALA A 178 10.80 -9.52 12.93
CA ALA A 178 10.89 -8.08 13.14
C ALA A 178 9.87 -7.59 14.18
N VAL A 179 8.59 -8.02 14.09
CA VAL A 179 7.58 -7.69 15.10
C VAL A 179 7.99 -8.22 16.47
N ASN A 180 8.48 -9.47 16.57
CA ASN A 180 8.94 -10.02 17.83
C ASN A 180 10.12 -9.23 18.42
N PHE A 181 11.03 -8.79 17.58
CA PHE A 181 12.20 -8.00 18.00
C PHE A 181 11.79 -6.62 18.54
N ILE A 182 10.88 -5.92 17.85
CA ILE A 182 10.37 -4.59 18.28
C ILE A 182 9.68 -4.68 19.64
N TYR A 183 8.83 -5.70 19.83
CA TYR A 183 8.07 -5.87 21.07
C TYR A 183 8.76 -6.76 22.12
N ARG A 184 10.05 -7.06 21.96
CA ARG A 184 10.81 -7.94 22.90
C ARG A 184 10.82 -7.41 24.33
N LYS A 185 10.92 -6.07 24.50
CA LYS A 185 10.96 -5.44 25.82
C LYS A 185 9.60 -5.35 26.50
N ASN A 186 8.52 -5.17 25.71
CA ASN A 186 7.14 -4.98 26.21
C ASN A 186 6.13 -5.83 25.42
N PRO A 187 6.17 -7.17 25.53
CA PRO A 187 5.34 -8.05 24.69
C PRO A 187 3.85 -7.99 25.02
N LYS A 188 3.47 -7.54 26.21
CA LYS A 188 2.08 -7.46 26.70
C LYS A 188 1.63 -6.03 26.95
N GLU A 189 2.19 -5.04 26.25
CA GLU A 189 1.75 -3.66 26.41
C GLU A 189 0.26 -3.53 26.13
N PRO A 190 -0.57 -3.16 27.15
CA PRO A 190 -2.03 -3.13 26.99
C PRO A 190 -2.47 -1.92 26.16
N ILE A 191 -3.56 -2.12 25.42
CA ILE A 191 -4.29 -1.05 24.76
C ILE A 191 -5.42 -0.63 25.70
N TYR A 192 -5.33 0.60 26.23
CA TYR A 192 -6.44 1.20 26.97
C TYR A 192 -7.33 1.94 25.99
N THR A 193 -8.45 1.34 25.64
CA THR A 193 -9.48 1.96 24.82
C THR A 193 -10.33 2.86 25.70
N ASN A 194 -9.82 4.01 26.06
CA ASN A 194 -10.68 5.07 26.60
C ASN A 194 -10.96 6.06 25.46
N GLU A 195 -12.25 6.19 25.13
CA GLU A 195 -12.83 7.06 24.09
C GLU A 195 -12.55 6.58 22.65
N ARG A 196 -13.45 5.72 22.22
CA ARG A 196 -13.61 5.32 20.82
C ARG A 196 -13.77 6.53 19.92
N ILE A 197 -13.22 6.40 18.76
CA ILE A 197 -13.40 7.16 17.53
C ILE A 197 -14.92 7.35 17.23
N GLU A 198 -15.58 8.17 18.01
CA GLU A 198 -16.99 8.54 17.77
C GLU A 198 -17.12 9.65 16.71
N HIS A 199 -15.97 10.24 16.27
CA HIS A 199 -15.98 11.46 15.46
C HIS A 199 -15.87 11.25 13.95
N ASP A 200 -15.58 10.03 13.44
CA ASP A 200 -15.49 9.76 12.00
C ASP A 200 -16.33 8.57 11.52
N ALA A 201 -17.31 8.14 12.29
CA ALA A 201 -18.34 7.26 11.77
C ALA A 201 -19.14 8.01 10.71
N PRO A 202 -19.25 7.52 9.47
CA PRO A 202 -20.11 8.15 8.48
C PRO A 202 -21.54 8.12 9.00
N ASP A 203 -22.17 9.30 9.08
CA ASP A 203 -23.56 9.50 9.44
C ASP A 203 -24.45 8.55 8.63
N PRO A 204 -25.20 7.62 9.27
CA PRO A 204 -26.08 6.70 8.56
C PRO A 204 -27.24 7.40 7.84
N GLN A 205 -27.44 8.71 8.05
CA GLN A 205 -28.54 9.47 7.45
C GLN A 205 -28.28 10.00 6.04
N ASN A 206 -27.08 9.86 5.48
CA ASN A 206 -26.81 10.36 4.12
C ASN A 206 -26.84 9.23 3.06
N ARG A 207 -27.81 8.32 3.17
CA ARG A 207 -28.23 7.42 2.10
C ARG A 207 -29.51 7.95 1.50
N GLY A 208 -29.37 8.97 0.66
CA GLY A 208 -30.40 9.48 -0.23
C GLY A 208 -29.82 9.59 -1.63
#